data_cf7637010c65b26de55618db4f9a5a7e
#
_entry.id   cf7637010c65b26de55618db4f9a5a7e
#
_cell.length_a   1.000
_cell.length_b   1.000
_cell.length_c   1.000
_cell.angle_alpha   90.00
_cell.angle_beta   90.00
_cell.angle_gamma   90.00
#
_symmetry.space_group_name_H-M   'P 1'
#
loop_
_entity.id
_entity.type
_entity.pdbx_description
1 polymer ?
#
loop_
_entity_poly.entity_id
_entity_poly.type
_entity_poly.pdbx_seq_one_letter_code
_entity_poly.pdbx_strand_id
1 'polypeptide(L)'
;MAYAYPAGGKKGTTLDVMVGGQHLEGITAGEVSGKGVQVTVTGFIKPLPQKRFNEFRDSIAEHRKQTMDSMQPGKNRKEKLADITAVLQEDGATDEEIRLFRIMQSQRNDPKRQPNTQLAEMVTLRLEIAPDAPKGPRTLRLYGKNGVTNPLSILVGDYPELSKPVSTEPPPASPPAIQFPVILNGQILPGQTDRYVFHAARGERLVFVAQARDLIPYLADAVPGWF
;
A
#
# COMPACT_ATOMS: atom_id res chain seq x y z
N MET A 1 11.24 -5.67 8.37
CA MET A 1 10.20 -5.57 7.31
C MET A 1 8.99 -6.39 7.72
N ALA A 2 7.79 -5.97 7.35
CA ALA A 2 6.54 -6.64 7.69
C ALA A 2 5.82 -7.23 6.47
N TYR A 3 5.89 -6.56 5.34
CA TYR A 3 5.32 -7.03 4.08
C TYR A 3 6.05 -6.44 2.87
N ALA A 4 5.90 -7.08 1.71
CA ALA A 4 6.24 -6.55 0.40
C ALA A 4 4.99 -6.58 -0.50
N TYR A 5 4.73 -5.52 -1.26
CA TYR A 5 3.58 -5.44 -2.13
C TYR A 5 3.89 -4.70 -3.45
N PRO A 6 3.64 -5.31 -4.61
CA PRO A 6 3.27 -6.72 -4.79
C PRO A 6 4.37 -7.67 -4.29
N ALA A 7 4.00 -8.92 -4.00
CA ALA A 7 4.91 -9.91 -3.42
C ALA A 7 5.69 -10.71 -4.47
N GLY A 8 5.71 -10.25 -5.71
CA GLY A 8 6.42 -10.92 -6.80
C GLY A 8 6.16 -10.27 -8.14
N GLY A 9 6.69 -10.91 -9.19
CA GLY A 9 6.54 -10.47 -10.55
C GLY A 9 6.86 -11.53 -11.59
N LYS A 10 6.36 -11.31 -12.80
CA LYS A 10 6.64 -12.16 -13.95
C LYS A 10 8.07 -11.95 -14.43
N LYS A 11 8.71 -13.01 -14.91
CA LYS A 11 9.99 -12.93 -15.62
C LYS A 11 9.95 -11.97 -16.80
N GLY A 12 11.02 -11.22 -17.00
CA GLY A 12 11.12 -10.24 -18.07
C GLY A 12 10.34 -8.95 -17.80
N THR A 13 9.97 -8.67 -16.55
CA THR A 13 9.26 -7.44 -16.19
C THR A 13 10.02 -6.61 -15.15
N THR A 14 9.71 -5.33 -15.14
CA THR A 14 10.11 -4.38 -14.10
C THR A 14 8.87 -3.98 -13.32
N LEU A 15 8.97 -3.96 -12.00
CA LEU A 15 7.85 -3.57 -11.14
C LEU A 15 8.35 -2.75 -9.95
N ASP A 16 7.49 -1.86 -9.46
CA ASP A 16 7.72 -1.14 -8.23
C ASP A 16 7.07 -1.91 -7.07
N VAL A 17 7.84 -2.13 -6.01
CA VAL A 17 7.42 -2.88 -4.81
C VAL A 17 7.51 -1.97 -3.61
N MET A 18 6.44 -1.91 -2.84
CA MET A 18 6.40 -1.24 -1.54
C MET A 18 6.71 -2.25 -0.44
N VAL A 19 7.67 -1.92 0.40
CA VAL A 19 8.02 -2.70 1.60
C VAL A 19 7.66 -1.90 2.82
N GLY A 20 6.73 -2.41 3.62
CA GLY A 20 6.33 -1.78 4.87
C GLY A 20 6.97 -2.43 6.10
N GLY A 21 7.13 -1.64 7.17
CA GLY A 21 7.70 -2.14 8.42
C GLY A 21 8.09 -1.06 9.40
N GLN A 22 9.09 -1.37 10.23
CA GLN A 22 9.73 -0.46 11.18
C GLN A 22 11.24 -0.43 10.97
N HIS A 23 11.85 0.68 11.40
CA HIS A 23 13.30 0.89 11.33
C HIS A 23 13.86 0.79 9.90
N LEU A 24 13.06 1.24 8.92
CA LEU A 24 13.45 1.23 7.50
C LEU A 24 14.15 2.51 7.08
N GLU A 25 14.23 3.50 7.95
CA GLU A 25 14.94 4.75 7.68
C GLU A 25 16.43 4.50 7.42
N GLY A 26 16.93 5.02 6.30
CA GLY A 26 18.34 4.88 5.90
C GLY A 26 18.66 3.56 5.19
N ILE A 27 17.65 2.85 4.70
CA ILE A 27 17.83 1.76 3.74
C ILE A 27 18.35 2.37 2.42
N THR A 28 19.43 1.81 1.90
CA THR A 28 20.10 2.30 0.68
C THR A 28 20.27 1.24 -0.39
N ALA A 29 20.16 -0.03 -0.03
CA ALA A 29 20.34 -1.14 -0.96
C ALA A 29 19.38 -2.30 -0.62
N GLY A 30 19.21 -3.19 -1.58
CA GLY A 30 18.44 -4.42 -1.42
C GLY A 30 18.97 -5.55 -2.28
N GLU A 31 18.66 -6.77 -1.89
CA GLU A 31 19.04 -7.97 -2.62
C GLU A 31 17.88 -8.97 -2.58
N VAL A 32 17.66 -9.62 -3.72
CA VAL A 32 16.79 -10.78 -3.85
C VAL A 32 17.66 -12.00 -4.12
N SER A 33 17.49 -13.05 -3.34
CA SER A 33 18.32 -14.27 -3.45
C SER A 33 18.20 -14.93 -4.82
N GLY A 34 19.30 -15.52 -5.28
CA GLY A 34 19.40 -16.20 -6.58
C GLY A 34 19.71 -15.22 -7.72
N LYS A 35 19.69 -15.75 -8.95
CA LYS A 35 20.08 -14.99 -10.14
C LYS A 35 18.90 -14.31 -10.81
N GLY A 36 19.17 -13.22 -11.55
CA GLY A 36 18.21 -12.60 -12.47
C GLY A 36 17.20 -11.65 -11.83
N VAL A 37 17.41 -11.17 -10.61
CA VAL A 37 16.62 -10.10 -10.01
C VAL A 37 17.55 -9.01 -9.50
N GLN A 38 17.35 -7.78 -9.99
CA GLN A 38 18.03 -6.59 -9.50
C GLN A 38 17.08 -5.77 -8.64
N VAL A 39 17.62 -5.14 -7.60
CA VAL A 39 16.86 -4.33 -6.65
C VAL A 39 17.46 -2.94 -6.59
N THR A 40 16.65 -1.93 -6.82
CA THR A 40 17.02 -0.52 -6.64
C THR A 40 16.08 0.11 -5.61
N VAL A 41 16.62 0.76 -4.60
CA VAL A 41 15.84 1.55 -3.65
C VAL A 41 15.48 2.87 -4.32
N THR A 42 14.19 3.16 -4.47
CA THR A 42 13.69 4.35 -5.17
C THR A 42 13.15 5.42 -4.23
N GLY A 43 12.81 5.07 -2.99
CA GLY A 43 12.32 6.04 -2.03
C GLY A 43 12.08 5.49 -0.65
N PHE A 44 11.86 6.41 0.29
CA PHE A 44 11.48 6.12 1.67
C PHE A 44 10.35 7.07 2.07
N ILE A 45 9.32 6.53 2.68
CA ILE A 45 8.16 7.27 3.17
C ILE A 45 8.06 7.03 4.67
N LYS A 46 8.16 8.13 5.43
CA LYS A 46 7.96 8.12 6.87
C LYS A 46 6.51 8.47 7.19
N PRO A 47 5.87 7.79 8.15
CA PRO A 47 4.51 8.16 8.56
C PRO A 47 4.47 9.60 9.06
N LEU A 48 3.36 10.28 8.80
CA LEU A 48 3.16 11.63 9.29
C LEU A 48 3.14 11.63 10.83
N PRO A 49 3.97 12.44 11.51
CA PRO A 49 3.97 12.52 12.96
C PRO A 49 2.60 12.93 13.51
N GLN A 50 2.19 12.35 14.64
CA GLN A 50 0.88 12.65 15.25
C GLN A 50 0.69 14.18 15.51
N LYS A 51 1.75 14.88 15.87
CA LYS A 51 1.73 16.34 16.04
C LYS A 51 1.34 17.02 14.73
N ARG A 52 2.02 16.67 13.62
CA ARG A 52 1.75 17.25 12.29
C ARG A 52 0.35 16.91 11.79
N PHE A 53 -0.11 15.68 12.05
CA PHE A 53 -1.48 15.29 11.75
C PHE A 53 -2.51 16.14 12.49
N ASN A 54 -2.27 16.45 13.78
CA ASN A 54 -3.16 17.28 14.57
C ASN A 54 -3.15 18.74 14.06
N GLU A 55 -1.98 19.28 13.74
CA GLU A 55 -1.84 20.62 13.14
C GLU A 55 -2.70 20.74 11.88
N PHE A 56 -2.59 19.79 10.95
CA PHE A 56 -3.39 19.79 9.72
C PHE A 56 -4.89 19.69 9.99
N ARG A 57 -5.28 18.84 10.94
CA ARG A 57 -6.70 18.70 11.32
C ARG A 57 -7.24 20.01 11.87
N ASP A 58 -6.49 20.68 12.73
CA ASP A 58 -6.90 21.90 13.42
C ASP A 58 -6.96 23.07 12.42
N SER A 59 -5.99 23.18 11.50
CA SER A 59 -6.02 24.15 10.40
C SER A 59 -7.24 23.98 9.49
N ILE A 60 -7.54 22.75 9.07
CA ILE A 60 -8.75 22.48 8.28
C ILE A 60 -10.01 22.86 9.04
N ALA A 61 -10.08 22.59 10.35
CA ALA A 61 -11.24 22.93 11.18
C ALA A 61 -11.41 24.45 11.29
N GLU A 62 -10.33 25.18 11.48
CA GLU A 62 -10.34 26.64 11.55
C GLU A 62 -10.74 27.28 10.22
N HIS A 63 -10.18 26.83 9.10
CA HIS A 63 -10.57 27.30 7.77
C HIS A 63 -12.03 27.04 7.48
N ARG A 64 -12.56 25.88 7.85
CA ARG A 64 -13.99 25.57 7.73
C ARG A 64 -14.86 26.51 8.55
N LYS A 65 -14.46 26.83 9.79
CA LYS A 65 -15.16 27.77 10.67
C LYS A 65 -15.19 29.16 10.03
N GLN A 66 -14.05 29.69 9.61
CA GLN A 66 -13.94 31.00 8.95
C GLN A 66 -14.80 31.07 7.68
N THR A 67 -14.78 30.01 6.88
CA THR A 67 -15.61 29.92 5.68
C THR A 67 -17.09 29.89 6.01
N MET A 68 -17.50 29.20 7.07
CA MET A 68 -18.91 29.17 7.52
C MET A 68 -19.37 30.51 8.09
N ASP A 69 -18.53 31.19 8.87
CA ASP A 69 -18.83 32.49 9.48
C ASP A 69 -18.95 33.60 8.42
N SER A 70 -18.25 33.47 7.30
CA SER A 70 -18.30 34.41 6.17
C SER A 70 -19.44 34.14 5.16
N MET A 71 -20.19 33.05 5.31
CA MET A 71 -21.26 32.66 4.39
C MET A 71 -22.60 33.34 4.69
N GLN A 72 -23.19 34.05 3.71
CA GLN A 72 -24.57 34.46 3.72
C GLN A 72 -25.53 33.26 3.58
N PRO A 73 -26.66 33.23 4.29
CA PRO A 73 -27.67 32.17 4.15
C PRO A 73 -28.19 32.09 2.71
N GLY A 74 -28.06 30.93 2.06
CA GLY A 74 -28.72 30.68 0.77
C GLY A 74 -27.82 30.28 -0.41
N LYS A 75 -26.50 30.24 -0.28
CA LYS A 75 -25.59 29.77 -1.35
C LYS A 75 -25.14 28.33 -1.14
N ASN A 76 -25.03 27.57 -2.25
CA ASN A 76 -24.69 26.15 -2.31
C ASN A 76 -23.50 25.79 -1.41
N ARG A 77 -23.80 25.07 -0.34
CA ARG A 77 -22.88 24.66 0.73
C ARG A 77 -21.79 23.69 0.24
N LYS A 78 -22.04 22.99 -0.89
CA LYS A 78 -21.12 21.97 -1.43
C LYS A 78 -19.98 22.55 -2.28
N GLU A 79 -20.14 23.71 -2.90
CA GLU A 79 -19.13 24.31 -3.78
C GLU A 79 -18.05 25.13 -3.07
N LYS A 80 -18.24 25.46 -1.80
CA LYS A 80 -17.31 26.32 -1.03
C LYS A 80 -16.55 25.64 0.12
N LEU A 81 -16.65 24.30 0.26
CA LEU A 81 -15.66 23.64 1.08
C LEU A 81 -14.34 23.68 0.28
N ALA A 82 -13.45 24.57 0.69
CA ALA A 82 -12.10 24.65 0.11
C ALA A 82 -11.51 23.25 -0.01
N ASP A 83 -10.89 22.98 -1.14
CA ASP A 83 -10.16 21.73 -1.31
C ASP A 83 -9.15 21.63 -0.16
N ILE A 84 -9.26 20.57 0.63
CA ILE A 84 -8.34 20.29 1.75
C ILE A 84 -6.88 20.43 1.32
N THR A 85 -6.59 20.11 0.07
CA THR A 85 -5.27 20.26 -0.53
C THR A 85 -4.81 21.71 -0.51
N ALA A 86 -5.63 22.64 -0.97
CA ALA A 86 -5.28 24.05 -1.02
C ALA A 86 -5.00 24.63 0.38
N VAL A 87 -5.87 24.30 1.35
CA VAL A 87 -5.68 24.74 2.75
C VAL A 87 -4.36 24.24 3.32
N LEU A 88 -4.04 22.96 3.12
CA LEU A 88 -2.80 22.40 3.65
C LEU A 88 -1.56 22.89 2.91
N GLN A 89 -1.66 23.20 1.62
CA GLN A 89 -0.56 23.79 0.86
C GLN A 89 -0.26 25.23 1.30
N GLU A 90 -1.29 26.01 1.65
CA GLU A 90 -1.11 27.34 2.25
C GLU A 90 -0.37 27.25 3.59
N ASP A 91 -0.57 26.19 4.36
CA ASP A 91 0.16 25.89 5.60
C ASP A 91 1.57 25.28 5.36
N GLY A 92 2.03 25.23 4.12
CA GLY A 92 3.35 24.75 3.75
C GLY A 92 3.46 23.19 3.78
N ALA A 93 2.35 22.47 3.68
CA ALA A 93 2.38 21.02 3.56
C ALA A 93 2.88 20.58 2.19
N THR A 94 3.72 19.56 2.17
CA THR A 94 4.12 18.90 0.91
C THR A 94 3.00 17.98 0.40
N ASP A 95 3.00 17.69 -0.90
CA ASP A 95 2.03 16.78 -1.50
C ASP A 95 2.06 15.40 -0.85
N GLU A 96 3.25 14.94 -0.43
CA GLU A 96 3.42 13.68 0.29
C GLU A 96 2.79 13.74 1.70
N GLU A 97 2.97 14.83 2.44
CA GLU A 97 2.32 14.99 3.75
C GLU A 97 0.79 15.05 3.61
N ILE A 98 0.28 15.69 2.57
CA ILE A 98 -1.16 15.73 2.27
C ILE A 98 -1.70 14.33 1.97
N ARG A 99 -0.96 13.57 1.17
CA ARG A 99 -1.30 12.18 0.86
C ARG A 99 -1.33 11.31 2.13
N LEU A 100 -0.31 11.41 2.96
CA LEU A 100 -0.21 10.69 4.24
C LEU A 100 -1.33 11.11 5.21
N PHE A 101 -1.63 12.40 5.28
CA PHE A 101 -2.73 12.92 6.09
C PHE A 101 -4.08 12.31 5.68
N ARG A 102 -4.36 12.26 4.37
CA ARG A 102 -5.60 11.66 3.85
C ARG A 102 -5.70 10.16 4.18
N ILE A 103 -4.59 9.43 4.04
CA ILE A 103 -4.53 8.02 4.41
C ILE A 103 -4.82 7.84 5.90
N MET A 104 -4.13 8.59 6.77
CA MET A 104 -4.35 8.53 8.22
C MET A 104 -5.76 8.95 8.62
N GLN A 105 -6.30 9.98 8.00
CA GLN A 105 -7.67 10.45 8.25
C GLN A 105 -8.71 9.39 7.88
N SER A 106 -8.55 8.74 6.73
CA SER A 106 -9.46 7.68 6.30
C SER A 106 -9.43 6.47 7.25
N GLN A 107 -8.24 6.09 7.71
CA GLN A 107 -8.07 5.01 8.68
C GLN A 107 -8.67 5.34 10.04
N ARG A 108 -8.54 6.58 10.49
CA ARG A 108 -9.03 7.02 11.81
C ARG A 108 -10.56 7.14 11.86
N ASN A 109 -11.18 7.48 10.75
CA ASN A 109 -12.64 7.61 10.65
C ASN A 109 -13.33 6.24 10.47
N ASP A 110 -12.60 5.18 10.23
CA ASP A 110 -13.14 3.82 10.13
C ASP A 110 -12.76 3.04 11.41
N PRO A 111 -13.74 2.76 12.29
CA PRO A 111 -13.47 2.03 13.53
C PRO A 111 -12.91 0.61 13.31
N LYS A 112 -13.02 0.08 12.10
CA LYS A 112 -12.47 -1.22 11.69
C LYS A 112 -11.01 -1.12 11.22
N ARG A 113 -10.48 0.08 11.03
CA ARG A 113 -9.12 0.33 10.53
C ARG A 113 -8.31 1.00 11.62
N GLN A 114 -7.63 0.20 12.42
CA GLN A 114 -6.65 0.76 13.36
C GLN A 114 -5.30 0.96 12.66
N PRO A 115 -4.72 2.17 12.72
CA PRO A 115 -3.36 2.40 12.22
C PRO A 115 -2.38 1.49 12.96
N ASN A 116 -1.66 0.67 12.22
CA ASN A 116 -0.60 -0.15 12.80
C ASN A 116 0.74 0.56 12.61
N THR A 117 1.29 1.11 13.69
CA THR A 117 2.59 1.80 13.68
C THR A 117 3.74 0.88 13.25
N GLN A 118 3.58 -0.43 13.36
CA GLN A 118 4.57 -1.42 12.95
C GLN A 118 4.64 -1.61 11.42
N LEU A 119 3.68 -1.06 10.69
CA LEU A 119 3.62 -1.11 9.23
C LEU A 119 3.81 0.27 8.60
N ALA A 120 4.12 1.28 9.41
CA ALA A 120 3.95 2.67 9.00
C ALA A 120 5.09 3.23 8.15
N GLU A 121 6.31 2.75 8.36
CA GLU A 121 7.44 3.13 7.50
C GLU A 121 7.42 2.31 6.22
N MET A 122 7.67 2.97 5.08
CA MET A 122 7.63 2.31 3.77
C MET A 122 8.90 2.64 2.97
N VAL A 123 9.47 1.62 2.36
CA VAL A 123 10.54 1.75 1.36
C VAL A 123 9.97 1.34 0.01
N THR A 124 10.22 2.14 -1.00
CA THR A 124 9.86 1.80 -2.37
C THR A 124 11.08 1.24 -3.10
N LEU A 125 10.87 0.14 -3.76
CA LEU A 125 11.89 -0.59 -4.51
C LEU A 125 11.45 -0.70 -5.97
N ARG A 126 12.42 -0.68 -6.87
CA ARG A 126 12.25 -1.17 -8.24
C ARG A 126 12.93 -2.51 -8.37
N LEU A 127 12.17 -3.51 -8.78
CA LEU A 127 12.67 -4.85 -9.09
C LEU A 127 12.70 -5.03 -10.61
N GLU A 128 13.87 -5.42 -11.12
CA GLU A 128 14.05 -5.81 -12.53
C GLU A 128 14.26 -7.31 -12.57
N ILE A 129 13.32 -8.04 -13.15
CA ILE A 129 13.33 -9.49 -13.23
C ILE A 129 13.76 -9.89 -14.65
N ALA A 130 14.90 -10.52 -14.77
CA ALA A 130 15.41 -10.97 -16.07
C ALA A 130 14.50 -12.03 -16.70
N PRO A 131 14.45 -12.12 -18.05
CA PRO A 131 13.64 -13.12 -18.73
C PRO A 131 14.03 -14.57 -18.43
N ASP A 132 15.31 -14.79 -18.10
CA ASP A 132 15.89 -16.08 -17.76
C ASP A 132 15.98 -16.33 -16.24
N ALA A 133 15.45 -15.42 -15.43
CA ALA A 133 15.42 -15.59 -13.97
C ALA A 133 14.71 -16.91 -13.63
N PRO A 134 15.33 -17.79 -12.82
CA PRO A 134 14.68 -19.02 -12.40
C PRO A 134 13.43 -18.71 -11.59
N LYS A 135 12.31 -19.38 -11.90
CA LYS A 135 11.05 -19.23 -11.18
C LYS A 135 11.09 -19.83 -9.78
N GLY A 136 10.25 -19.32 -8.91
CA GLY A 136 10.06 -19.82 -7.56
C GLY A 136 10.20 -18.73 -6.50
N PRO A 137 10.09 -19.15 -5.22
CA PRO A 137 10.25 -18.23 -4.10
C PRO A 137 11.69 -17.74 -3.96
N ARG A 138 11.84 -16.49 -3.61
CA ARG A 138 13.09 -15.78 -3.38
C ARG A 138 13.04 -15.09 -2.05
N THR A 139 14.19 -14.75 -1.49
CA THR A 139 14.31 -13.99 -0.25
C THR A 139 14.76 -12.59 -0.56
N LEU A 140 13.95 -11.60 -0.22
CA LEU A 140 14.31 -10.19 -0.23
C LEU A 140 14.93 -9.80 1.11
N ARG A 141 16.05 -9.10 1.08
CA ARG A 141 16.66 -8.40 2.22
C ARG A 141 17.04 -7.00 1.82
N LEU A 142 16.91 -6.07 2.76
CA LEU A 142 17.32 -4.68 2.58
C LEU A 142 18.47 -4.36 3.53
N TYR A 143 19.32 -3.41 3.11
CA TYR A 143 20.53 -3.01 3.79
C TYR A 143 20.53 -1.51 3.99
N GLY A 144 20.98 -1.07 5.14
CA GLY A 144 21.09 0.34 5.47
C GLY A 144 21.95 0.61 6.68
N LYS A 145 21.90 1.84 7.16
CA LYS A 145 22.69 2.28 8.33
C LYS A 145 22.47 1.45 9.59
N ASN A 146 21.29 0.84 9.71
CA ASN A 146 20.90 0.03 10.87
C ASN A 146 21.22 -1.48 10.69
N GLY A 147 21.90 -1.84 9.61
CA GLY A 147 22.27 -3.23 9.29
C GLY A 147 21.36 -3.86 8.24
N VAL A 148 21.07 -5.15 8.41
CA VAL A 148 20.31 -5.98 7.47
C VAL A 148 18.92 -6.27 8.05
N THR A 149 17.90 -6.20 7.21
CA THR A 149 16.54 -6.51 7.63
C THR A 149 16.30 -8.03 7.78
N ASN A 150 15.21 -8.39 8.46
CA ASN A 150 14.65 -9.74 8.35
C ASN A 150 14.31 -10.07 6.88
N PRO A 151 14.26 -11.37 6.51
CA PRO A 151 13.87 -11.78 5.16
C PRO A 151 12.37 -11.59 4.92
N LEU A 152 12.00 -11.29 3.65
CA LEU A 152 10.65 -11.44 3.13
C LEU A 152 10.66 -12.32 1.89
N SER A 153 9.52 -12.99 1.63
CA SER A 153 9.35 -13.80 0.45
C SER A 153 8.93 -12.94 -0.75
N ILE A 154 9.58 -13.16 -1.89
CA ILE A 154 9.23 -12.60 -3.21
C ILE A 154 9.12 -13.77 -4.18
N LEU A 155 8.10 -13.76 -5.01
CA LEU A 155 7.88 -14.81 -6.01
C LEU A 155 8.28 -14.33 -7.41
N VAL A 156 9.06 -15.15 -8.11
CA VAL A 156 9.33 -14.97 -9.55
C VAL A 156 8.46 -15.99 -10.31
N GLY A 157 7.58 -15.48 -11.17
CA GLY A 157 6.58 -16.27 -11.87
C GLY A 157 6.67 -16.22 -13.39
N ASP A 158 5.88 -17.07 -14.04
CA ASP A 158 5.74 -17.12 -15.50
C ASP A 158 4.44 -16.40 -15.97
N TYR A 159 3.48 -16.21 -15.08
CA TYR A 159 2.16 -15.69 -15.43
C TYR A 159 2.08 -14.17 -15.32
N PRO A 160 1.19 -13.53 -16.08
CA PRO A 160 0.86 -12.12 -15.87
C PRO A 160 0.39 -11.87 -14.45
N GLU A 161 0.75 -10.72 -13.90
CA GLU A 161 0.32 -10.32 -12.57
C GLU A 161 -0.53 -9.06 -12.64
N LEU A 162 -1.61 -9.02 -11.88
CA LEU A 162 -2.44 -7.85 -11.64
C LEU A 162 -2.33 -7.48 -10.17
N SER A 163 -1.89 -6.26 -9.91
CA SER A 163 -1.79 -5.73 -8.54
C SER A 163 -2.90 -4.72 -8.32
N LYS A 164 -3.69 -4.92 -7.27
CA LYS A 164 -4.67 -3.95 -6.84
C LYS A 164 -3.93 -2.71 -6.32
N PRO A 165 -4.28 -1.49 -6.76
CA PRO A 165 -3.75 -0.28 -6.16
C PRO A 165 -4.04 -0.26 -4.66
N VAL A 166 -3.05 0.12 -3.86
CA VAL A 166 -3.28 0.40 -2.44
C VAL A 166 -4.07 1.71 -2.36
N SER A 167 -5.38 1.60 -2.26
CA SER A 167 -6.30 2.74 -2.26
C SER A 167 -7.19 2.72 -1.03
N THR A 168 -7.49 3.91 -0.53
CA THR A 168 -8.51 4.13 0.50
C THR A 168 -9.91 4.32 -0.09
N GLU A 169 -10.02 4.36 -1.42
CA GLU A 169 -11.28 4.48 -2.12
C GLU A 169 -12.10 3.19 -2.03
N PRO A 170 -13.43 3.28 -2.02
CA PRO A 170 -14.27 2.11 -2.08
C PRO A 170 -14.00 1.33 -3.38
N PRO A 171 -14.13 -0.01 -3.35
CA PRO A 171 -13.94 -0.82 -4.54
C PRO A 171 -14.90 -0.37 -5.65
N PRO A 172 -14.49 -0.45 -6.92
CA PRO A 172 -15.33 -0.05 -8.04
C PRO A 172 -16.62 -0.86 -8.04
N ALA A 173 -17.72 -0.22 -8.45
CA ALA A 173 -19.04 -0.85 -8.52
C ALA A 173 -19.06 -2.09 -9.43
N SER A 174 -18.21 -2.07 -10.47
CA SER A 174 -17.99 -3.22 -11.35
C SER A 174 -16.59 -3.77 -11.13
N PRO A 175 -16.46 -5.01 -10.63
CA PRO A 175 -15.15 -5.65 -10.49
C PRO A 175 -14.47 -5.80 -11.87
N PRO A 176 -13.13 -5.70 -11.93
CA PRO A 176 -12.40 -5.91 -13.16
C PRO A 176 -12.57 -7.36 -13.66
N ALA A 177 -12.78 -7.51 -14.96
CA ALA A 177 -12.76 -8.82 -15.60
C ALA A 177 -11.31 -9.30 -15.75
N ILE A 178 -11.04 -10.53 -15.34
CA ILE A 178 -9.71 -11.13 -15.43
C ILE A 178 -9.70 -12.27 -16.45
N GLN A 179 -8.53 -12.50 -17.04
CA GLN A 179 -8.27 -13.61 -17.96
C GLN A 179 -7.23 -14.54 -17.36
N PHE A 180 -7.44 -15.84 -17.49
CA PHE A 180 -6.53 -16.87 -17.01
C PHE A 180 -5.47 -17.27 -18.05
N PRO A 181 -4.28 -17.73 -17.61
CA PRO A 181 -3.81 -17.75 -16.21
C PRO A 181 -3.32 -16.38 -15.74
N VAL A 182 -3.53 -16.03 -14.47
CA VAL A 182 -3.14 -14.75 -13.88
C VAL A 182 -2.81 -14.90 -12.40
N ILE A 183 -1.89 -14.09 -11.89
CA ILE A 183 -1.64 -13.91 -10.47
C ILE A 183 -2.28 -12.60 -10.04
N LEU A 184 -3.05 -12.65 -8.96
CA LEU A 184 -3.72 -11.49 -8.38
C LEU A 184 -3.02 -11.13 -7.07
N ASN A 185 -2.36 -9.98 -7.06
CA ASN A 185 -1.78 -9.41 -5.85
C ASN A 185 -2.80 -8.50 -5.18
N GLY A 186 -3.10 -8.76 -3.92
CA GLY A 186 -4.04 -7.98 -3.13
C GLY A 186 -3.55 -7.76 -1.71
N GLN A 187 -3.83 -6.57 -1.17
CA GLN A 187 -3.80 -6.30 0.26
C GLN A 187 -5.23 -6.09 0.73
N ILE A 188 -5.67 -6.89 1.68
CA ILE A 188 -7.00 -6.78 2.28
C ILE A 188 -6.84 -6.11 3.64
N LEU A 189 -7.29 -4.88 3.75
CA LEU A 189 -7.36 -4.16 5.02
C LEU A 189 -8.62 -4.59 5.81
N PRO A 190 -8.68 -4.38 7.13
CA PRO A 190 -9.84 -4.73 7.93
C PRO A 190 -11.14 -4.20 7.33
N GLY A 191 -12.13 -5.07 7.14
CA GLY A 191 -13.43 -4.76 6.55
C GLY A 191 -13.45 -4.62 5.02
N GLN A 192 -12.35 -4.89 4.32
CA GLN A 192 -12.31 -4.90 2.86
C GLN A 192 -12.55 -6.29 2.28
N THR A 193 -13.03 -6.30 1.04
CA THR A 193 -13.21 -7.50 0.22
C THR A 193 -12.75 -7.18 -1.19
N ASP A 194 -11.94 -8.06 -1.77
CA ASP A 194 -11.57 -7.98 -3.19
C ASP A 194 -12.46 -8.90 -4.00
N ARG A 195 -12.97 -8.37 -5.11
CA ARG A 195 -13.86 -9.09 -6.03
C ARG A 195 -13.32 -9.00 -7.44
N TYR A 196 -13.38 -10.12 -8.15
CA TYR A 196 -12.98 -10.23 -9.55
C TYR A 196 -14.05 -10.99 -10.32
N VAL A 197 -14.22 -10.67 -11.60
CA VAL A 197 -15.12 -11.35 -12.52
C VAL A 197 -14.30 -12.07 -13.58
N PHE A 198 -14.70 -13.29 -13.92
CA PHE A 198 -14.06 -14.04 -15.00
C PHE A 198 -15.11 -14.84 -15.78
N HIS A 199 -14.75 -15.25 -16.98
CA HIS A 199 -15.54 -16.15 -17.80
C HIS A 199 -15.02 -17.56 -17.68
N ALA A 200 -15.94 -18.51 -17.51
CA ALA A 200 -15.64 -19.93 -17.52
C ALA A 200 -16.67 -20.67 -18.36
N ALA A 201 -16.23 -21.62 -19.17
CA ALA A 201 -17.12 -22.49 -19.91
C ALA A 201 -17.70 -23.60 -19.01
N ARG A 202 -18.90 -24.08 -19.35
CA ARG A 202 -19.50 -25.21 -18.63
C ARG A 202 -18.60 -26.44 -18.73
N GLY A 203 -18.22 -26.99 -17.56
CA GLY A 203 -17.35 -28.19 -17.48
C GLY A 203 -15.85 -27.84 -17.49
N GLU A 204 -15.48 -26.59 -17.63
CA GLU A 204 -14.09 -26.16 -17.49
C GLU A 204 -13.60 -26.35 -16.06
N ARG A 205 -12.39 -26.90 -15.91
CA ARG A 205 -11.75 -27.08 -14.60
C ARG A 205 -10.84 -25.88 -14.31
N LEU A 206 -11.19 -25.13 -13.28
CA LEU A 206 -10.38 -24.03 -12.77
C LEU A 206 -9.71 -24.42 -11.47
N VAL A 207 -8.49 -23.93 -11.26
CA VAL A 207 -7.73 -24.11 -10.02
C VAL A 207 -7.40 -22.73 -9.46
N PHE A 208 -7.81 -22.49 -8.22
CA PHE A 208 -7.49 -21.27 -7.47
C PHE A 208 -6.55 -21.64 -6.33
N VAL A 209 -5.43 -20.91 -6.23
CA VAL A 209 -4.44 -21.10 -5.18
C VAL A 209 -4.28 -19.77 -4.45
N ALA A 210 -4.44 -19.77 -3.14
CA ALA A 210 -4.20 -18.61 -2.29
C ALA A 210 -2.89 -18.79 -1.52
N GLN A 211 -1.94 -17.88 -1.75
CA GLN A 211 -0.69 -17.81 -0.99
C GLN A 211 -0.74 -16.58 -0.10
N ALA A 212 -0.90 -16.78 1.19
CA ALA A 212 -0.94 -15.71 2.18
C ALA A 212 0.20 -15.88 3.20
N ARG A 213 0.22 -16.96 3.95
CA ARG A 213 1.25 -17.24 4.96
C ARG A 213 2.62 -17.54 4.36
N ASP A 214 2.67 -18.11 3.17
CA ASP A 214 3.91 -18.41 2.46
C ASP A 214 4.72 -17.16 2.10
N LEU A 215 4.07 -15.99 2.09
CA LEU A 215 4.71 -14.68 1.92
C LEU A 215 5.39 -14.18 3.18
N ILE A 216 5.29 -14.91 4.30
CA ILE A 216 5.84 -14.55 5.62
C ILE A 216 5.41 -13.12 6.02
N PRO A 217 4.10 -12.79 5.97
CA PRO A 217 3.65 -11.47 6.36
C PRO A 217 3.82 -11.30 7.87
N TYR A 218 4.07 -10.07 8.28
CA TYR A 218 3.95 -9.71 9.69
C TYR A 218 2.51 -9.98 10.15
N LEU A 219 2.36 -10.84 11.12
CA LEU A 219 1.11 -11.01 11.85
C LEU A 219 1.25 -10.21 13.14
N ALA A 220 0.41 -9.19 13.31
CA ALA A 220 0.28 -8.55 14.61
C ALA A 220 0.01 -9.64 15.64
N ASP A 221 0.67 -9.55 16.81
CA ASP A 221 0.48 -10.51 17.90
C ASP A 221 -1.02 -10.67 18.13
N ALA A 222 -1.52 -11.83 17.74
CA ALA A 222 -2.90 -12.15 18.01
C ALA A 222 -3.01 -12.36 19.51
N VAL A 223 -3.56 -11.39 20.20
CA VAL A 223 -3.92 -11.56 21.61
C VAL A 223 -4.79 -12.80 21.67
N PRO A 224 -4.46 -13.82 22.50
CA PRO A 224 -5.26 -15.02 22.63
C PRO A 224 -6.72 -14.64 22.90
N GLY A 225 -7.63 -15.01 21.99
CA GLY A 225 -9.06 -14.69 22.09
C GLY A 225 -9.65 -13.81 20.98
N TRP A 226 -8.86 -13.42 19.98
CA TRP A 226 -9.34 -12.66 18.81
C TRP A 226 -9.45 -13.54 17.54
N PHE A 227 -9.88 -14.78 17.69
CA PHE A 227 -10.20 -15.69 16.58
C PHE A 227 -11.71 -16.00 16.59
#